data_a953e71e631a3c94713604eb856f8ec2
#
_entry.id   a953e71e631a3c94713604eb856f8ec2
#
_cell.length_a   1.000
_cell.length_b   1.000
_cell.length_c   1.000
_cell.angle_alpha   90.00
_cell.angle_beta   90.00
_cell.angle_gamma   90.00
#
_symmetry.space_group_name_H-M   'P 1'
#
loop_
_entity.id
_entity.type
_entity.pdbx_description
1 polymer ?
#
loop_
_entity_poly.entity_id
_entity_poly.type
_entity_poly.pdbx_seq_one_letter_code
_entity_poly.pdbx_strand_id
1 'polypeptide(L)'
;MVNGTTKNIYLFRHGKAEGEAALNGLSDVLVNPDLQYQICGALAKQDITFDSVVSSPLRRCGDLASLFAERMSVPLSVAPDFQEMNFGEVDGVPFDELEDKWGMLETFWKDPANHQLTGAESLQSFHDRVTQAWSQLLNDPSDNILLVTHGGVIRILLAHCLDIDWKNPSLYSKLSIENASITHIQITQFAQSFISVKSIGLPVL
;
A
#
# COMPACT_ATOMS: atom_id res chain seq x y z
N MET A 1 30.02 19.04 -10.66
CA MET A 1 28.91 18.76 -9.74
C MET A 1 28.19 17.54 -10.32
N VAL A 2 28.11 16.43 -9.60
CA VAL A 2 27.35 15.27 -10.05
C VAL A 2 25.89 15.65 -9.88
N ASN A 3 25.16 15.86 -10.98
CA ASN A 3 23.71 16.10 -10.93
C ASN A 3 23.05 14.80 -10.49
N GLY A 4 22.59 14.74 -9.25
CA GLY A 4 21.76 13.64 -8.75
C GLY A 4 20.34 13.76 -9.30
N THR A 5 19.71 12.63 -9.64
CA THR A 5 18.27 12.58 -9.93
C THR A 5 17.51 12.25 -8.65
N THR A 6 16.34 12.84 -8.48
CA THR A 6 15.49 12.61 -7.30
C THR A 6 14.16 12.06 -7.76
N LYS A 7 13.78 10.90 -7.20
CA LYS A 7 12.49 10.26 -7.43
C LYS A 7 11.68 10.30 -6.13
N ASN A 8 10.43 10.71 -6.21
CA ASN A 8 9.48 10.75 -5.11
C ASN A 8 8.40 9.71 -5.33
N ILE A 9 8.23 8.81 -4.38
CA ILE A 9 7.16 7.81 -4.40
C ILE A 9 6.19 8.14 -3.26
N TYR A 10 4.95 8.40 -3.64
CA TYR A 10 3.87 8.71 -2.72
C TYR A 10 2.97 7.47 -2.60
N LEU A 11 3.14 6.71 -1.53
CA LEU A 11 2.34 5.51 -1.24
C LEU A 11 1.01 5.97 -0.64
N PHE A 12 -0.07 5.76 -1.36
CA PHE A 12 -1.40 6.11 -0.90
C PHE A 12 -2.17 4.87 -0.47
N ARG A 13 -2.58 4.80 0.81
CA ARG A 13 -3.51 3.77 1.26
C ARG A 13 -4.92 4.13 0.82
N HIS A 14 -5.60 3.22 0.14
CA HIS A 14 -6.98 3.37 -0.31
C HIS A 14 -7.91 3.92 0.78
N GLY A 15 -9.04 4.52 0.39
CA GLY A 15 -10.08 5.00 1.28
C GLY A 15 -10.70 3.87 2.12
N LYS A 16 -11.47 4.23 3.16
CA LYS A 16 -12.16 3.24 4.00
C LYS A 16 -13.11 2.41 3.14
N ALA A 17 -12.92 1.09 3.15
CA ALA A 17 -13.81 0.16 2.46
C ALA A 17 -15.19 0.12 3.13
N GLU A 18 -16.21 -0.14 2.32
CA GLU A 18 -17.57 -0.42 2.78
C GLU A 18 -17.66 -1.83 3.35
N GLY A 19 -18.70 -2.06 4.16
CA GLY A 19 -18.95 -3.34 4.79
C GLY A 19 -18.47 -3.43 6.23
N GLU A 20 -18.55 -4.62 6.79
CA GLU A 20 -18.16 -4.94 8.16
C GLU A 20 -16.65 -5.06 8.30
N ALA A 21 -16.16 -4.99 9.55
CA ALA A 21 -14.73 -5.12 9.82
C ALA A 21 -14.24 -6.54 9.50
N ALA A 22 -13.28 -6.64 8.57
CA ALA A 22 -12.71 -7.89 8.09
C ALA A 22 -11.24 -7.72 7.68
N LEU A 23 -10.52 -8.84 7.53
CA LEU A 23 -9.25 -8.86 6.82
C LEU A 23 -9.55 -8.87 5.31
N ASN A 24 -9.51 -7.70 4.68
CA ASN A 24 -9.74 -7.57 3.24
C ASN A 24 -8.40 -7.63 2.50
N GLY A 25 -7.99 -8.81 2.11
CA GLY A 25 -6.82 -9.07 1.27
C GLY A 25 -7.17 -9.00 -0.20
N LEU A 26 -7.46 -10.16 -0.82
CA LEU A 26 -7.88 -10.25 -2.22
C LEU A 26 -9.37 -10.00 -2.43
N SER A 27 -10.19 -10.04 -1.39
CA SER A 27 -11.61 -9.67 -1.45
C SER A 27 -11.76 -8.27 -2.04
N ASP A 28 -12.53 -8.17 -3.12
CA ASP A 28 -12.60 -6.94 -3.92
C ASP A 28 -13.70 -6.00 -3.42
N VAL A 29 -13.54 -5.58 -2.16
CA VAL A 29 -14.44 -4.63 -1.48
C VAL A 29 -14.33 -3.23 -2.08
N LEU A 30 -15.43 -2.48 -2.01
CA LEU A 30 -15.53 -1.13 -2.56
C LEU A 30 -15.24 -0.07 -1.52
N VAL A 31 -14.89 1.10 -2.00
CA VAL A 31 -14.93 2.36 -1.25
C VAL A 31 -16.12 3.16 -1.78
N ASN A 32 -16.85 3.82 -0.88
CA ASN A 32 -17.99 4.66 -1.27
C ASN A 32 -17.58 5.67 -2.37
N PRO A 33 -18.33 5.77 -3.48
CA PRO A 33 -17.99 6.65 -4.59
C PRO A 33 -17.84 8.12 -4.21
N ASP A 34 -18.67 8.65 -3.31
CA ASP A 34 -18.57 10.04 -2.85
C ASP A 34 -17.26 10.26 -2.08
N LEU A 35 -16.85 9.28 -1.27
CA LEU A 35 -15.55 9.32 -0.58
C LEU A 35 -14.39 9.27 -1.60
N GLN A 36 -14.48 8.44 -2.67
CA GLN A 36 -13.48 8.41 -3.74
C GLN A 36 -13.35 9.79 -4.41
N TYR A 37 -14.48 10.47 -4.70
CA TYR A 37 -14.45 11.83 -5.26
C TYR A 37 -13.84 12.86 -4.30
N GLN A 38 -14.15 12.78 -3.00
CA GLN A 38 -13.55 13.65 -1.98
C GLN A 38 -12.03 13.44 -1.89
N ILE A 39 -11.58 12.20 -1.81
CA ILE A 39 -10.14 11.84 -1.78
C ILE A 39 -9.45 12.35 -3.05
N CYS A 40 -10.00 12.09 -4.23
CA CYS A 40 -9.46 12.55 -5.51
C CYS A 40 -9.33 14.09 -5.53
N GLY A 41 -10.36 14.79 -5.01
CA GLY A 41 -10.35 16.25 -4.91
C GLY A 41 -9.29 16.78 -3.96
N ALA A 42 -9.05 16.09 -2.85
CA ALA A 42 -8.06 16.46 -1.85
C ALA A 42 -6.62 16.17 -2.34
N LEU A 43 -6.40 15.02 -3.00
CA LEU A 43 -5.13 14.68 -3.64
C LEU A 43 -4.74 15.70 -4.72
N ALA A 44 -5.71 16.13 -5.55
CA ALA A 44 -5.48 17.11 -6.61
C ALA A 44 -5.16 18.53 -6.10
N LYS A 45 -5.39 18.80 -4.82
CA LYS A 45 -5.07 20.09 -4.16
C LYS A 45 -3.72 20.06 -3.43
N GLN A 46 -3.07 18.90 -3.36
CA GLN A 46 -1.72 18.83 -2.78
C GLN A 46 -0.76 19.64 -3.68
N ASP A 47 0.22 20.28 -3.07
CA ASP A 47 1.30 20.98 -3.80
C ASP A 47 2.33 19.98 -4.32
N ILE A 48 1.85 19.00 -5.10
CA ILE A 48 2.62 17.91 -5.70
C ILE A 48 2.20 17.76 -7.15
N THR A 49 3.13 17.83 -8.07
CA THR A 49 2.90 17.48 -9.47
C THR A 49 3.24 16.01 -9.66
N PHE A 50 2.23 15.17 -9.85
CA PHE A 50 2.43 13.76 -10.15
C PHE A 50 2.67 13.57 -11.65
N ASP A 51 3.64 12.73 -12.01
CA ASP A 51 3.98 12.40 -13.39
C ASP A 51 3.28 11.11 -13.85
N SER A 52 2.99 10.21 -12.92
CA SER A 52 2.29 8.96 -13.19
C SER A 52 1.55 8.43 -11.95
N VAL A 53 0.58 7.56 -12.21
CA VAL A 53 -0.15 6.79 -11.21
C VAL A 53 0.09 5.30 -11.44
N VAL A 54 0.44 4.59 -10.38
CA VAL A 54 0.51 3.13 -10.34
C VAL A 54 -0.52 2.64 -9.33
N SER A 55 -1.23 1.58 -9.64
CA SER A 55 -2.30 1.08 -8.76
C SER A 55 -2.27 -0.43 -8.60
N SER A 56 -2.60 -0.88 -7.39
CA SER A 56 -3.15 -2.21 -7.18
C SER A 56 -4.39 -2.41 -8.07
N PRO A 57 -4.64 -3.61 -8.63
CA PRO A 57 -5.82 -3.88 -9.45
C PRO A 57 -7.12 -3.92 -8.65
N LEU A 58 -7.07 -4.07 -7.31
CA LEU A 58 -8.27 -4.16 -6.48
C LEU A 58 -9.06 -2.86 -6.51
N ARG A 59 -10.38 -2.95 -6.66
CA ARG A 59 -11.26 -1.80 -6.94
C ARG A 59 -11.15 -0.67 -5.92
N ARG A 60 -10.95 -0.99 -4.65
CA ARG A 60 -10.70 0.03 -3.60
C ARG A 60 -9.50 0.94 -3.90
N CYS A 61 -8.55 0.47 -4.72
CA CYS A 61 -7.42 1.26 -5.22
C CYS A 61 -7.65 1.74 -6.67
N GLY A 62 -8.04 0.83 -7.56
CA GLY A 62 -8.14 1.06 -9.00
C GLY A 62 -9.17 2.13 -9.36
N ASP A 63 -10.33 2.16 -8.66
CA ASP A 63 -11.39 3.16 -8.93
C ASP A 63 -10.86 4.58 -8.62
N LEU A 64 -10.17 4.78 -7.49
CA LEU A 64 -9.53 6.08 -7.18
C LEU A 64 -8.41 6.42 -8.15
N ALA A 65 -7.55 5.45 -8.46
CA ALA A 65 -6.41 5.67 -9.34
C ALA A 65 -6.87 6.11 -10.74
N SER A 66 -7.92 5.47 -11.27
CA SER A 66 -8.52 5.83 -12.56
C SER A 66 -9.11 7.24 -12.54
N LEU A 67 -9.90 7.55 -11.51
CA LEU A 67 -10.49 8.87 -11.32
C LEU A 67 -9.43 9.98 -11.22
N PHE A 68 -8.36 9.71 -10.47
CA PHE A 68 -7.28 10.68 -10.27
C PHE A 68 -6.43 10.86 -11.53
N ALA A 69 -6.05 9.77 -12.20
CA ALA A 69 -5.26 9.81 -13.42
C ALA A 69 -5.98 10.55 -14.55
N GLU A 70 -7.29 10.31 -14.72
CA GLU A 70 -8.14 11.05 -15.67
C GLU A 70 -8.18 12.54 -15.32
N ARG A 71 -8.44 12.89 -14.05
CA ARG A 71 -8.53 14.28 -13.60
C ARG A 71 -7.24 15.06 -13.81
N MET A 72 -6.09 14.41 -13.54
CA MET A 72 -4.76 15.04 -13.64
C MET A 72 -4.15 14.92 -15.04
N SER A 73 -4.78 14.15 -15.94
CA SER A 73 -4.29 13.83 -17.29
C SER A 73 -2.88 13.21 -17.25
N VAL A 74 -2.64 12.28 -16.32
CA VAL A 74 -1.38 11.54 -16.17
C VAL A 74 -1.57 10.07 -16.50
N PRO A 75 -0.53 9.35 -16.95
CA PRO A 75 -0.62 7.93 -17.25
C PRO A 75 -0.92 7.11 -15.99
N LEU A 76 -1.73 6.04 -16.17
CA LEU A 76 -2.05 5.05 -15.16
C LEU A 76 -1.53 3.68 -15.60
N SER A 77 -0.84 2.99 -14.71
CA SER A 77 -0.48 1.59 -14.86
C SER A 77 -0.99 0.76 -13.69
N VAL A 78 -1.32 -0.50 -13.97
CA VAL A 78 -1.80 -1.45 -12.95
C VAL A 78 -0.69 -2.44 -12.66
N ALA A 79 -0.35 -2.60 -11.37
CA ALA A 79 0.70 -3.48 -10.89
C ALA A 79 0.11 -4.51 -9.91
N PRO A 80 -0.15 -5.75 -10.37
CA PRO A 80 -0.77 -6.80 -9.55
C PRO A 80 0.01 -7.14 -8.28
N ASP A 81 1.33 -7.03 -8.33
CA ASP A 81 2.19 -7.35 -7.19
C ASP A 81 2.10 -6.35 -6.02
N PHE A 82 1.39 -5.23 -6.21
CA PHE A 82 1.02 -4.31 -5.13
C PHE A 82 -0.39 -4.57 -4.55
N GLN A 83 -1.00 -5.73 -4.81
CA GLN A 83 -2.19 -6.17 -4.07
C GLN A 83 -1.88 -6.40 -2.60
N GLU A 84 -2.94 -6.34 -1.76
CA GLU A 84 -2.82 -6.68 -0.34
C GLU A 84 -2.50 -8.18 -0.16
N MET A 85 -2.07 -8.55 1.02
CA MET A 85 -1.81 -9.94 1.39
C MET A 85 -3.09 -10.77 1.24
N ASN A 86 -2.97 -11.95 0.62
CA ASN A 86 -4.05 -12.93 0.61
C ASN A 86 -4.19 -13.57 1.98
N PHE A 87 -5.35 -13.40 2.63
CA PHE A 87 -5.62 -13.97 3.95
C PHE A 87 -6.33 -15.33 3.92
N GLY A 88 -6.44 -15.96 2.73
CA GLY A 88 -6.97 -17.31 2.56
C GLY A 88 -8.43 -17.45 3.00
N GLU A 89 -8.72 -18.45 3.83
CA GLU A 89 -10.10 -18.78 4.25
C GLU A 89 -10.79 -17.69 5.09
N VAL A 90 -10.05 -16.73 5.62
CA VAL A 90 -10.61 -15.60 6.41
C VAL A 90 -10.63 -14.29 5.63
N ASP A 91 -10.22 -14.33 4.36
CA ASP A 91 -10.18 -13.13 3.51
C ASP A 91 -11.60 -12.63 3.22
N GLY A 92 -11.90 -11.40 3.66
CA GLY A 92 -13.20 -10.76 3.49
C GLY A 92 -14.31 -11.27 4.41
N VAL A 93 -14.00 -12.21 5.33
CA VAL A 93 -15.00 -12.71 6.30
C VAL A 93 -15.06 -11.73 7.48
N PRO A 94 -16.28 -11.24 7.85
CA PRO A 94 -16.47 -10.40 9.02
C PRO A 94 -15.91 -11.01 10.30
N PHE A 95 -15.27 -10.21 11.14
CA PHE A 95 -14.70 -10.73 12.39
C PHE A 95 -15.74 -11.38 13.31
N ASP A 96 -16.98 -10.91 13.29
CA ASP A 96 -18.08 -11.48 14.08
C ASP A 96 -18.45 -12.90 13.64
N GLU A 97 -18.07 -13.31 12.42
CA GLU A 97 -18.28 -14.67 11.88
C GLU A 97 -17.05 -15.59 12.10
N LEU A 98 -15.98 -15.10 12.76
CA LEU A 98 -14.72 -15.82 12.94
C LEU A 98 -14.46 -16.23 14.41
N GLU A 99 -15.52 -16.35 15.24
CA GLU A 99 -15.36 -16.69 16.67
C GLU A 99 -14.61 -18.01 16.88
N ASP A 100 -14.90 -19.03 16.08
CA ASP A 100 -14.25 -20.34 16.13
C ASP A 100 -12.80 -20.33 15.61
N LYS A 101 -12.42 -19.32 14.83
CA LYS A 101 -11.07 -19.14 14.25
C LYS A 101 -10.23 -18.10 15.00
N TRP A 102 -10.77 -17.51 16.07
CA TRP A 102 -10.09 -16.40 16.76
C TRP A 102 -8.69 -16.76 17.29
N GLY A 103 -8.54 -17.97 17.86
CA GLY A 103 -7.22 -18.42 18.33
C GLY A 103 -6.16 -18.53 17.22
N MET A 104 -6.58 -18.87 16.00
CA MET A 104 -5.69 -18.90 14.83
C MET A 104 -5.30 -17.46 14.41
N LEU A 105 -6.25 -16.53 14.40
CA LEU A 105 -5.99 -15.12 14.11
C LEU A 105 -5.04 -14.49 15.13
N GLU A 106 -5.24 -14.73 16.43
CA GLU A 106 -4.34 -14.24 17.47
C GLU A 106 -2.91 -14.78 17.31
N THR A 107 -2.77 -16.05 16.94
CA THR A 107 -1.48 -16.68 16.70
C THR A 107 -0.79 -16.03 15.50
N PHE A 108 -1.52 -15.84 14.41
CA PHE A 108 -1.03 -15.12 13.23
C PHE A 108 -0.58 -13.68 13.58
N TRP A 109 -1.39 -12.91 14.29
CA TRP A 109 -1.03 -11.52 14.65
C TRP A 109 0.15 -11.41 15.59
N LYS A 110 0.38 -12.43 16.44
CA LYS A 110 1.55 -12.48 17.34
C LYS A 110 2.85 -12.79 16.60
N ASP A 111 2.78 -13.58 15.55
CA ASP A 111 3.95 -14.01 14.78
C ASP A 111 3.57 -14.35 13.32
N PRO A 112 3.29 -13.34 12.50
CA PRO A 112 2.80 -13.55 11.13
C PRO A 112 3.86 -14.16 10.20
N ALA A 113 5.14 -14.11 10.57
CA ALA A 113 6.22 -14.69 9.78
C ALA A 113 6.28 -16.21 9.88
N ASN A 114 5.88 -16.78 11.03
CA ASN A 114 5.96 -18.22 11.29
C ASN A 114 4.58 -18.89 11.34
N HIS A 115 3.49 -18.12 11.35
CA HIS A 115 2.13 -18.64 11.41
C HIS A 115 1.32 -18.13 10.23
N GLN A 116 1.14 -18.99 9.24
CA GLN A 116 0.35 -18.71 8.04
C GLN A 116 -1.11 -19.13 8.26
N LEU A 117 -2.05 -18.28 7.84
CA LEU A 117 -3.48 -18.64 7.83
C LEU A 117 -3.76 -19.68 6.73
N THR A 118 -4.79 -20.50 6.94
CA THR A 118 -5.15 -21.55 5.98
C THR A 118 -5.51 -20.95 4.62
N GLY A 119 -4.86 -21.44 3.55
CA GLY A 119 -5.06 -20.96 2.18
C GLY A 119 -4.51 -19.56 1.89
N ALA A 120 -3.89 -18.88 2.86
CA ALA A 120 -3.27 -17.59 2.68
C ALA A 120 -1.90 -17.68 1.97
N GLU A 121 -1.40 -16.56 1.47
CA GLU A 121 0.03 -16.48 1.15
C GLU A 121 0.88 -16.37 2.42
N SER A 122 2.14 -16.81 2.36
CA SER A 122 3.07 -16.58 3.47
C SER A 122 3.51 -15.11 3.51
N LEU A 123 3.87 -14.63 4.71
CA LEU A 123 4.44 -13.28 4.83
C LEU A 123 5.73 -13.12 4.01
N GLN A 124 6.53 -14.20 3.85
CA GLN A 124 7.70 -14.23 2.97
C GLN A 124 7.32 -14.00 1.50
N SER A 125 6.33 -14.73 0.98
CA SER A 125 5.89 -14.59 -0.41
C SER A 125 5.33 -13.18 -0.68
N PHE A 126 4.58 -12.64 0.28
CA PHE A 126 4.08 -11.27 0.26
C PHE A 126 5.22 -10.25 0.19
N HIS A 127 6.20 -10.38 1.09
CA HIS A 127 7.40 -9.54 1.11
C HIS A 127 8.14 -9.59 -0.23
N ASP A 128 8.40 -10.79 -0.76
CA ASP A 128 9.22 -10.97 -1.95
C ASP A 128 8.56 -10.36 -3.20
N ARG A 129 7.23 -10.57 -3.41
CA ARG A 129 6.55 -9.96 -4.56
C ARG A 129 6.46 -8.43 -4.45
N VAL A 130 6.22 -7.89 -3.26
CA VAL A 130 6.13 -6.44 -3.04
C VAL A 130 7.49 -5.77 -3.26
N THR A 131 8.57 -6.34 -2.74
CA THR A 131 9.93 -5.78 -2.90
C THR A 131 10.46 -5.94 -4.33
N GLN A 132 10.07 -7.01 -5.03
CA GLN A 132 10.34 -7.16 -6.46
C GLN A 132 9.60 -6.09 -7.27
N ALA A 133 8.32 -5.87 -7.01
CA ALA A 133 7.53 -4.82 -7.66
C ALA A 133 8.09 -3.42 -7.37
N TRP A 134 8.56 -3.17 -6.14
CA TRP A 134 9.25 -1.94 -5.79
C TRP A 134 10.50 -1.71 -6.65
N SER A 135 11.32 -2.73 -6.81
CA SER A 135 12.53 -2.64 -7.65
C SER A 135 12.19 -2.33 -9.12
N GLN A 136 11.06 -2.85 -9.62
CA GLN A 136 10.55 -2.52 -10.96
C GLN A 136 10.02 -1.09 -11.03
N LEU A 137 9.29 -0.63 -10.01
CA LEU A 137 8.75 0.72 -9.93
C LEU A 137 9.85 1.78 -9.96
N LEU A 138 11.01 1.51 -9.35
CA LEU A 138 12.15 2.42 -9.36
C LEU A 138 12.75 2.64 -10.77
N ASN A 139 12.50 1.74 -11.72
CA ASN A 139 12.91 1.89 -13.12
C ASN A 139 11.91 2.71 -13.97
N ASP A 140 10.75 3.08 -13.43
CA ASP A 140 9.81 3.99 -14.11
C ASP A 140 10.52 5.34 -14.40
N PRO A 141 10.34 5.97 -15.58
CA PRO A 141 10.99 7.21 -15.90
C PRO A 141 10.46 8.43 -15.13
N SER A 142 9.29 8.32 -14.50
CA SER A 142 8.64 9.41 -13.76
C SER A 142 9.41 9.77 -12.49
N ASP A 143 9.47 11.05 -12.17
CA ASP A 143 10.12 11.55 -10.94
C ASP A 143 9.17 11.56 -9.74
N ASN A 144 7.87 11.78 -9.96
CA ASN A 144 6.86 11.84 -8.91
C ASN A 144 5.74 10.83 -9.20
N ILE A 145 5.73 9.72 -8.49
CA ILE A 145 4.80 8.60 -8.71
C ILE A 145 3.82 8.52 -7.55
N LEU A 146 2.51 8.48 -7.85
CA LEU A 146 1.48 8.10 -6.91
C LEU A 146 1.24 6.59 -7.02
N LEU A 147 1.55 5.83 -5.96
CA LEU A 147 1.22 4.40 -5.85
C LEU A 147 0.00 4.23 -4.95
N VAL A 148 -1.16 3.91 -5.55
CA VAL A 148 -2.40 3.61 -4.82
C VAL A 148 -2.42 2.13 -4.43
N THR A 149 -2.36 1.86 -3.12
CA THR A 149 -2.15 0.51 -2.59
C THR A 149 -2.75 0.33 -1.18
N HIS A 150 -2.20 -0.59 -0.39
CA HIS A 150 -2.78 -1.13 0.84
C HIS A 150 -1.85 -0.96 2.04
N GLY A 151 -2.41 -1.14 3.24
CA GLY A 151 -1.69 -0.98 4.50
C GLY A 151 -0.54 -1.98 4.69
N GLY A 152 -0.73 -3.24 4.32
CA GLY A 152 0.31 -4.27 4.39
C GLY A 152 1.47 -3.97 3.44
N VAL A 153 1.16 -3.62 2.18
CA VAL A 153 2.17 -3.23 1.18
C VAL A 153 3.02 -2.06 1.66
N ILE A 154 2.39 -1.01 2.20
CA ILE A 154 3.12 0.17 2.70
C ILE A 154 4.06 -0.22 3.85
N ARG A 155 3.63 -1.11 4.77
CA ARG A 155 4.49 -1.59 5.87
C ARG A 155 5.69 -2.38 5.38
N ILE A 156 5.51 -3.27 4.39
CA ILE A 156 6.62 -4.01 3.76
C ILE A 156 7.61 -3.03 3.11
N LEU A 157 7.12 -2.05 2.35
CA LEU A 157 7.98 -1.07 1.69
C LEU A 157 8.72 -0.18 2.69
N LEU A 158 8.08 0.21 3.79
CA LEU A 158 8.75 0.95 4.88
C LEU A 158 9.84 0.10 5.54
N ALA A 159 9.55 -1.18 5.82
CA ALA A 159 10.54 -2.08 6.39
C ALA A 159 11.75 -2.23 5.45
N HIS A 160 11.49 -2.43 4.15
CA HIS A 160 12.52 -2.54 3.13
C HIS A 160 13.37 -1.26 3.01
N CYS A 161 12.73 -0.08 2.96
CA CYS A 161 13.43 1.20 2.79
C CYS A 161 14.22 1.66 4.03
N LEU A 162 13.83 1.20 5.21
CA LEU A 162 14.44 1.58 6.49
C LEU A 162 15.38 0.49 7.05
N ASP A 163 15.61 -0.61 6.32
CA ASP A 163 16.38 -1.77 6.74
C ASP A 163 15.87 -2.34 8.09
N ILE A 164 14.54 -2.32 8.31
CA ILE A 164 13.89 -2.88 9.50
C ILE A 164 13.49 -4.32 9.22
N ASP A 165 13.60 -5.18 10.23
CA ASP A 165 13.14 -6.55 10.13
C ASP A 165 11.63 -6.62 9.86
N TRP A 166 11.28 -6.95 8.61
CA TRP A 166 9.90 -7.07 8.15
C TRP A 166 9.13 -8.22 8.82
N LYS A 167 9.81 -9.16 9.48
CA LYS A 167 9.19 -10.25 10.27
C LYS A 167 8.69 -9.78 11.63
N ASN A 168 9.12 -8.60 12.08
CA ASN A 168 8.73 -8.09 13.39
C ASN A 168 7.22 -7.77 13.43
N PRO A 169 6.42 -8.46 14.27
CA PRO A 169 4.97 -8.26 14.35
C PRO A 169 4.56 -6.84 14.75
N SER A 170 5.45 -6.08 15.38
CA SER A 170 5.18 -4.69 15.74
C SER A 170 4.94 -3.78 14.53
N LEU A 171 5.49 -4.12 13.35
CA LEU A 171 5.20 -3.40 12.10
C LEU A 171 3.70 -3.46 11.73
N TYR A 172 3.06 -4.58 12.03
CA TYR A 172 1.68 -4.86 11.64
C TYR A 172 0.69 -4.45 12.73
N SER A 173 1.10 -4.52 14.00
CA SER A 173 0.24 -4.26 15.16
C SER A 173 0.38 -2.87 15.76
N LYS A 174 1.52 -2.17 15.58
CA LYS A 174 1.80 -0.87 16.22
C LYS A 174 1.98 0.28 15.25
N LEU A 175 2.40 0.02 14.00
CA LEU A 175 2.51 1.06 12.98
C LEU A 175 1.14 1.30 12.36
N SER A 176 0.48 2.38 12.75
CA SER A 176 -0.78 2.80 12.13
C SER A 176 -0.52 3.54 10.84
N ILE A 177 -1.20 3.10 9.79
CA ILE A 177 -1.26 3.77 8.50
C ILE A 177 -2.74 3.88 8.17
N GLU A 178 -3.32 5.05 8.37
CA GLU A 178 -4.76 5.27 8.23
C GLU A 178 -5.22 5.17 6.77
N ASN A 179 -6.50 4.85 6.55
CA ASN A 179 -7.10 4.93 5.22
C ASN A 179 -7.06 6.38 4.70
N ALA A 180 -6.99 6.56 3.41
CA ALA A 180 -6.86 7.86 2.74
C ALA A 180 -5.66 8.68 3.27
N SER A 181 -4.52 8.04 3.46
CA SER A 181 -3.28 8.68 3.91
C SER A 181 -2.13 8.45 2.92
N ILE A 182 -1.17 9.38 2.93
CA ILE A 182 0.05 9.36 2.11
C ILE A 182 1.27 9.08 2.98
N THR A 183 2.11 8.16 2.49
CA THR A 183 3.48 7.95 2.97
C THR A 183 4.43 8.38 1.85
N HIS A 184 5.38 9.28 2.12
CA HIS A 184 6.30 9.80 1.13
C HIS A 184 7.70 9.22 1.31
N ILE A 185 8.19 8.55 0.28
CA ILE A 185 9.56 8.04 0.17
C ILE A 185 10.28 8.80 -0.95
N GLN A 186 11.44 9.32 -0.66
CA GLN A 186 12.31 10.01 -1.62
C GLN A 186 13.57 9.19 -1.85
N ILE A 187 13.93 8.99 -3.11
CA ILE A 187 15.14 8.32 -3.52
C ILE A 187 16.00 9.33 -4.29
N THR A 188 17.20 9.60 -3.80
CA THR A 188 18.18 10.48 -4.49
C THR A 188 19.30 9.61 -5.02
N GLN A 189 19.51 9.63 -6.33
CA GLN A 189 20.56 8.89 -7.01
C GLN A 189 21.76 9.78 -7.31
N PHE A 190 22.91 9.41 -6.76
CA PHE A 190 24.23 9.91 -7.13
C PHE A 190 25.09 8.72 -7.62
N ALA A 191 26.33 8.62 -7.15
CA ALA A 191 27.13 7.40 -7.30
C ALA A 191 26.55 6.20 -6.50
N GLN A 192 25.76 6.50 -5.47
CA GLN A 192 24.97 5.57 -4.67
C GLN A 192 23.56 6.13 -4.50
N SER A 193 22.59 5.25 -4.27
CA SER A 193 21.21 5.64 -3.99
C SER A 193 21.03 5.89 -2.49
N PHE A 194 20.35 6.99 -2.16
CA PHE A 194 19.99 7.36 -0.80
C PHE A 194 18.46 7.37 -0.69
N ILE A 195 17.93 6.59 0.23
CA ILE A 195 16.49 6.52 0.51
C ILE A 195 16.20 7.34 1.76
N SER A 196 15.13 8.13 1.71
CA SER A 196 14.65 8.95 2.82
C SER A 196 13.13 8.82 2.92
N VAL A 197 12.63 8.33 4.05
CA VAL A 197 11.20 8.38 4.39
C VAL A 197 10.89 9.77 4.93
N LYS A 198 10.14 10.55 4.19
CA LYS A 198 9.84 11.97 4.50
C LYS A 198 8.65 12.11 5.44
N SER A 199 7.67 11.22 5.28
CA SER A 199 6.47 11.19 6.12
C SER A 199 5.83 9.81 6.05
N ILE A 200 5.06 9.44 7.09
CA ILE A 200 4.33 8.19 7.16
C ILE A 200 2.88 8.49 7.52
N GLY A 201 1.93 8.02 6.70
CA GLY A 201 0.52 8.01 7.00
C GLY A 201 -0.12 9.39 7.22
N LEU A 202 0.32 10.43 6.51
CA LEU A 202 -0.30 11.75 6.59
C LEU A 202 -1.72 11.73 6.00
N PRO A 203 -2.77 12.09 6.73
CA PRO A 203 -4.13 12.14 6.21
C PRO A 203 -4.25 13.12 5.03
N VAL A 204 -5.11 12.78 4.08
CA VAL A 204 -5.41 13.63 2.91
C VAL A 204 -6.73 14.37 3.10
N LEU A 205 -7.60 13.86 3.96
CA LEU A 205 -8.89 14.46 4.33
C LEU A 205 -8.85 15.06 5.73
#